data_be5719654dc55795733a701021cb6e70
#
_entry.id   be5719654dc55795733a701021cb6e70
#
_cell.length_a   1.000
_cell.length_b   1.000
_cell.length_c   1.000
_cell.angle_alpha   90.00
_cell.angle_beta   90.00
_cell.angle_gamma   90.00
#
_symmetry.space_group_name_H-M   'P 1'
#
loop_
_entity.id
_entity.type
_entity.pdbx_description
1 polymer ?
#
loop_
_entity_poly.entity_id
_entity_poly.type
_entity_poly.pdbx_seq_one_letter_code
_entity_poly.pdbx_strand_id
1 'polypeptide(L)'
;MESQNNFTCPYCNKTFTRERTLQVHMCEPKRRHLQKSEKWVQNGFIVFQRFYEIHQKNAKKKTYEDFCKSAYYNAFVKFGRYMMHTNPLYPEKYIDYIILSRVKLDHWSRDDLYEQYLKDTLKTEPVEA
;
A
#
# COMPACT_ATOMS: atom_id res chain seq x y z
N MET A 1 -40.32 12.07 -18.06
CA MET A 1 -39.77 11.72 -17.56
C MET A 1 -38.87 11.02 -17.83
N GLU A 2 -38.19 10.95 -17.65
CA GLU A 2 -37.34 10.35 -17.88
C GLU A 2 -36.76 9.64 -17.18
N SER A 3 -36.76 8.65 -17.33
CA SER A 3 -36.09 7.86 -16.53
C SER A 3 -34.74 8.08 -16.65
N GLN A 4 -34.15 8.31 -15.69
CA GLN A 4 -32.90 8.61 -15.70
C GLN A 4 -32.02 7.48 -15.65
N ASN A 5 -31.97 6.57 -16.26
CA ASN A 5 -31.12 5.40 -16.29
C ASN A 5 -29.64 5.74 -16.24
N ASN A 6 -29.28 6.50 -15.24
CA ASN A 6 -27.88 6.79 -15.05
C ASN A 6 -27.22 5.67 -14.23
N PHE A 7 -26.08 5.24 -14.67
CA PHE A 7 -25.34 4.16 -14.05
C PHE A 7 -24.05 4.75 -13.47
N THR A 8 -23.96 4.76 -12.16
CA THR A 8 -22.87 5.43 -11.45
C THR A 8 -21.86 4.42 -10.97
N CYS A 9 -20.58 4.68 -11.22
CA CYS A 9 -19.50 3.84 -10.71
C CYS A 9 -19.38 4.07 -9.20
N PRO A 10 -19.52 3.01 -8.39
CA PRO A 10 -19.44 3.19 -6.94
C PRO A 10 -18.05 3.55 -6.45
N TYR A 11 -17.04 3.44 -7.29
CA TYR A 11 -15.67 3.70 -6.88
C TYR A 11 -15.22 5.11 -7.18
N CYS A 12 -15.61 5.68 -8.33
CA CYS A 12 -15.17 7.02 -8.71
C CYS A 12 -16.33 8.00 -8.86
N ASN A 13 -17.57 7.53 -8.73
CA ASN A 13 -18.78 8.34 -8.84
C ASN A 13 -19.03 8.92 -10.22
N LYS A 14 -18.32 8.45 -11.24
CA LYS A 14 -18.60 8.87 -12.60
C LYS A 14 -19.89 8.23 -13.08
N THR A 15 -20.69 8.99 -13.81
CA THR A 15 -22.01 8.56 -14.27
C THR A 15 -21.99 8.25 -15.75
N PHE A 16 -22.66 7.19 -16.14
CA PHE A 16 -22.77 6.77 -17.55
C PHE A 16 -24.24 6.63 -17.93
N THR A 17 -24.54 6.82 -19.19
CA THR A 17 -25.91 6.68 -19.67
C THR A 17 -26.23 5.25 -20.09
N ARG A 18 -25.23 4.40 -20.24
CA ARG A 18 -25.41 3.00 -20.63
C ARG A 18 -24.81 2.07 -19.61
N GLU A 19 -25.57 1.04 -19.27
CA GLU A 19 -25.11 0.06 -18.31
C GLU A 19 -23.85 -0.66 -18.80
N ARG A 20 -23.79 -0.98 -20.10
CA ARG A 20 -22.63 -1.66 -20.64
C ARG A 20 -21.35 -0.83 -20.49
N THR A 21 -21.46 0.49 -20.66
CA THR A 21 -20.31 1.37 -20.49
C THR A 21 -19.80 1.28 -19.04
N LEU A 22 -20.70 1.27 -18.08
CA LEU A 22 -20.30 1.11 -16.69
C LEU A 22 -19.66 -0.25 -16.44
N GLN A 23 -20.21 -1.32 -17.03
CA GLN A 23 -19.70 -2.67 -16.81
C GLN A 23 -18.25 -2.82 -17.25
N VAL A 24 -17.88 -2.17 -18.36
CA VAL A 24 -16.50 -2.26 -18.87
C VAL A 24 -15.61 -1.13 -18.37
N HIS A 25 -16.19 -0.20 -17.62
CA HIS A 25 -15.44 0.93 -17.10
C HIS A 25 -14.40 0.46 -16.07
N MET A 26 -13.18 0.97 -16.21
CA MET A 26 -12.11 0.67 -15.26
C MET A 26 -11.43 1.98 -14.89
N CYS A 27 -11.67 2.45 -13.69
CA CYS A 27 -11.00 3.64 -13.16
C CYS A 27 -9.96 3.20 -12.14
N GLU A 28 -9.10 4.12 -11.77
CA GLU A 28 -8.05 3.81 -10.81
C GLU A 28 -8.60 3.35 -9.46
N PRO A 29 -9.59 4.02 -8.86
CA PRO A 29 -10.16 3.52 -7.60
C PRO A 29 -10.72 2.11 -7.70
N LYS A 30 -11.40 1.80 -8.80
CA LYS A 30 -11.95 0.47 -9.01
C LYS A 30 -10.85 -0.56 -9.14
N ARG A 31 -9.80 -0.25 -9.90
CA ARG A 31 -8.67 -1.16 -10.08
C ARG A 31 -8.00 -1.46 -8.76
N ARG A 32 -7.77 -0.42 -7.94
CA ARG A 32 -7.16 -0.60 -6.62
C ARG A 32 -8.01 -1.50 -5.74
N HIS A 33 -9.33 -1.33 -5.82
CA HIS A 33 -10.23 -2.14 -5.02
C HIS A 33 -10.22 -3.60 -5.47
N LEU A 34 -10.21 -3.84 -6.77
CA LEU A 34 -10.19 -5.19 -7.31
C LEU A 34 -8.88 -5.92 -7.04
N GLN A 35 -7.79 -5.20 -6.84
CA GLN A 35 -6.48 -5.78 -6.57
C GLN A 35 -6.27 -6.11 -5.10
N LYS A 36 -7.28 -5.93 -4.27
CA LYS A 36 -7.16 -6.10 -2.83
C LYS A 36 -6.55 -7.44 -2.42
N SER A 37 -6.84 -8.50 -3.13
CA SER A 37 -6.37 -9.84 -2.77
C SER A 37 -4.94 -10.13 -3.22
N GLU A 38 -4.33 -9.26 -4.02
CA GLU A 38 -2.98 -9.48 -4.48
C GLU A 38 -1.97 -9.33 -3.34
N LYS A 39 -1.00 -10.21 -3.27
CA LYS A 39 -0.06 -10.23 -2.16
C LYS A 39 0.71 -8.92 -2.02
N TRP A 40 1.16 -8.35 -3.13
CA TRP A 40 1.92 -7.10 -3.09
C TRP A 40 1.05 -5.94 -2.62
N VAL A 41 -0.24 -5.98 -2.90
CA VAL A 41 -1.17 -4.96 -2.43
C VAL A 41 -1.42 -5.13 -0.95
N GLN A 42 -1.58 -6.37 -0.48
CA GLN A 42 -1.74 -6.64 0.94
C GLN A 42 -0.52 -6.17 1.72
N ASN A 43 0.67 -6.43 1.20
CA ASN A 43 1.90 -5.95 1.83
C ASN A 43 1.92 -4.43 1.90
N GLY A 44 1.56 -3.76 0.81
CA GLY A 44 1.51 -2.30 0.78
C GLY A 44 0.52 -1.75 1.78
N PHE A 45 -0.62 -2.41 1.93
CA PHE A 45 -1.64 -1.99 2.88
C PHE A 45 -1.14 -2.11 4.32
N ILE A 46 -0.47 -3.20 4.65
CA ILE A 46 0.10 -3.40 5.98
C ILE A 46 1.10 -2.29 6.30
N VAL A 47 1.95 -1.95 5.34
CA VAL A 47 2.94 -0.89 5.53
C VAL A 47 2.25 0.46 5.68
N PHE A 48 1.21 0.71 4.88
CA PHE A 48 0.41 1.93 4.96
C PHE A 48 -0.18 2.09 6.36
N GLN A 49 -0.79 1.04 6.89
CA GLN A 49 -1.37 1.07 8.24
C GLN A 49 -0.29 1.34 9.28
N ARG A 50 0.84 0.66 9.16
CA ARG A 50 1.92 0.82 10.14
C ARG A 50 2.53 2.22 10.08
N PHE A 51 2.66 2.78 8.88
CA PHE A 51 3.16 4.14 8.72
C PHE A 51 2.32 5.13 9.52
N TYR A 52 1.00 5.02 9.42
CA TYR A 52 0.12 5.93 10.15
C TYR A 52 0.06 5.61 11.63
N GLU A 53 0.22 4.36 12.03
CA GLU A 53 0.31 4.01 13.45
C GLU A 53 1.49 4.68 14.11
N ILE A 54 2.62 4.69 13.42
CA ILE A 54 3.85 5.29 13.96
C ILE A 54 3.75 6.81 14.01
N HIS A 55 3.22 7.42 12.97
CA HIS A 55 3.23 8.88 12.84
C HIS A 55 1.99 9.56 13.42
N GLN A 56 0.90 8.84 13.60
CA GLN A 56 -0.36 9.41 14.10
C GLN A 56 -0.91 8.52 15.18
N LYS A 57 -0.27 8.53 16.35
CA LYS A 57 -0.56 7.58 17.41
C LYS A 57 -2.01 7.50 17.84
N ASN A 58 -2.73 8.60 17.80
CA ASN A 58 -4.11 8.63 18.26
C ASN A 58 -5.12 8.58 17.12
N ALA A 59 -4.67 8.34 15.91
CA ALA A 59 -5.56 8.27 14.76
C ALA A 59 -6.28 6.92 14.73
N LYS A 60 -7.46 6.91 14.13
CA LYS A 60 -8.15 5.66 13.89
C LYS A 60 -7.33 4.80 12.95
N LYS A 61 -7.45 3.48 13.11
CA LYS A 61 -6.79 2.56 12.22
C LYS A 61 -7.25 2.80 10.78
N LYS A 62 -6.31 2.88 9.86
CA LYS A 62 -6.62 3.11 8.45
C LYS A 62 -7.25 1.86 7.84
N THR A 63 -8.26 2.08 7.01
CA THR A 63 -8.96 0.99 6.33
C THR A 63 -8.41 0.81 4.93
N TYR A 64 -8.81 -0.28 4.28
CA TYR A 64 -8.43 -0.48 2.89
C TYR A 64 -8.98 0.62 1.98
N GLU A 65 -10.17 1.15 2.29
CA GLU A 65 -10.70 2.25 1.51
C GLU A 65 -9.84 3.50 1.64
N ASP A 66 -9.34 3.78 2.84
CA ASP A 66 -8.41 4.89 3.03
C ASP A 66 -7.17 4.69 2.16
N PHE A 67 -6.68 3.46 2.09
CA PHE A 67 -5.52 3.11 1.27
C PHE A 67 -5.81 3.34 -0.21
N CYS A 68 -6.98 2.92 -0.68
CA CYS A 68 -7.37 3.09 -2.08
C CYS A 68 -7.44 4.57 -2.48
N LYS A 69 -7.72 5.44 -1.53
CA LYS A 69 -7.83 6.88 -1.79
C LYS A 69 -6.53 7.61 -1.57
N SER A 70 -5.50 6.94 -1.09
CA SER A 70 -4.23 7.58 -0.77
C SER A 70 -3.49 8.00 -2.02
N ALA A 71 -2.95 9.20 -2.00
CA ALA A 71 -2.07 9.67 -3.07
C ALA A 71 -0.78 8.85 -3.14
N TYR A 72 -0.46 8.12 -2.09
CA TYR A 72 0.76 7.32 -2.00
C TYR A 72 0.53 5.85 -2.22
N TYR A 73 -0.66 5.46 -2.68
CA TYR A 73 -1.02 4.06 -2.89
C TYR A 73 0.05 3.33 -3.73
N ASN A 74 0.42 3.93 -4.87
CA ASN A 74 1.37 3.27 -5.77
C ASN A 74 2.74 3.09 -5.13
N ALA A 75 3.16 4.05 -4.32
CA ALA A 75 4.45 3.95 -3.65
C ALA A 75 4.45 2.84 -2.60
N PHE A 76 3.37 2.70 -1.84
CA PHE A 76 3.26 1.63 -0.86
C PHE A 76 3.16 0.26 -1.54
N VAL A 77 2.43 0.17 -2.65
CA VAL A 77 2.34 -1.09 -3.41
C VAL A 77 3.69 -1.45 -4.01
N LYS A 78 4.43 -0.47 -4.50
CA LYS A 78 5.77 -0.69 -5.02
C LYS A 78 6.66 -1.30 -3.93
N PHE A 79 6.57 -0.77 -2.72
CA PHE A 79 7.33 -1.32 -1.60
C PHE A 79 6.83 -2.72 -1.23
N GLY A 80 5.53 -2.95 -1.32
CA GLY A 80 4.97 -4.28 -1.09
C GLY A 80 5.52 -5.32 -2.05
N ARG A 81 5.68 -4.94 -3.32
CA ARG A 81 6.32 -5.82 -4.31
C ARG A 81 7.77 -6.07 -3.97
N TYR A 82 8.47 -5.01 -3.56
CA TYR A 82 9.87 -5.12 -3.17
C TYR A 82 10.04 -6.07 -1.99
N MET A 83 9.12 -6.03 -1.02
CA MET A 83 9.14 -6.95 0.10
C MET A 83 8.98 -8.40 -0.34
N MET A 84 8.18 -8.65 -1.38
CA MET A 84 8.07 -10.00 -1.93
C MET A 84 9.38 -10.45 -2.56
N HIS A 85 10.06 -9.52 -3.22
CA HIS A 85 11.32 -9.81 -3.87
C HIS A 85 12.43 -10.12 -2.86
N THR A 86 12.52 -9.30 -1.80
CA THR A 86 13.55 -9.48 -0.77
C THR A 86 13.20 -10.56 0.23
N ASN A 87 11.89 -10.77 0.45
CA ASN A 87 11.38 -11.77 1.39
C ASN A 87 12.09 -11.70 2.75
N PRO A 88 12.01 -10.56 3.45
CA PRO A 88 12.75 -10.41 4.70
C PRO A 88 12.28 -11.41 5.75
N LEU A 89 13.21 -11.87 6.57
CA LEU A 89 12.92 -12.86 7.58
C LEU A 89 11.99 -12.31 8.66
N TYR A 90 12.16 -11.04 9.01
CA TYR A 90 11.30 -10.37 10.00
C TYR A 90 10.67 -9.15 9.34
N PRO A 91 9.57 -9.33 8.59
CA PRO A 91 8.98 -8.23 7.83
C PRO A 91 8.59 -7.02 8.69
N GLU A 92 8.08 -7.25 9.90
CA GLU A 92 7.65 -6.16 10.76
C GLU A 92 8.84 -5.30 11.18
N LYS A 93 9.97 -5.92 11.48
CA LYS A 93 11.17 -5.17 11.84
C LYS A 93 11.68 -4.35 10.68
N TYR A 94 11.65 -4.91 9.48
CA TYR A 94 12.09 -4.20 8.29
C TYR A 94 11.17 -3.01 8.00
N ILE A 95 9.87 -3.22 8.09
CA ILE A 95 8.91 -2.15 7.88
C ILE A 95 9.17 -0.98 8.84
N ASP A 96 9.31 -1.29 10.12
CA ASP A 96 9.55 -0.26 11.13
C ASP A 96 10.89 0.45 10.88
N TYR A 97 11.92 -0.30 10.52
CA TYR A 97 13.22 0.27 10.22
C TYR A 97 13.12 1.28 9.08
N ILE A 98 12.44 0.91 7.99
CA ILE A 98 12.37 1.78 6.82
C ILE A 98 11.50 3.00 7.09
N ILE A 99 10.41 2.84 7.84
CA ILE A 99 9.55 3.98 8.19
C ILE A 99 10.32 4.98 9.05
N LEU A 100 11.11 4.49 9.98
CA LEU A 100 11.84 5.35 10.90
C LEU A 100 13.13 5.90 10.31
N SER A 101 13.53 5.46 9.12
CA SER A 101 14.76 5.89 8.48
C SER A 101 14.72 7.31 7.97
N ARG A 102 13.51 7.89 7.85
CA ARG A 102 13.30 9.24 7.30
C ARG A 102 13.62 9.34 5.81
N VAL A 103 13.78 8.21 5.14
CA VAL A 103 13.94 8.19 3.69
C VAL A 103 12.58 8.42 3.05
N LYS A 104 12.54 9.14 1.95
CA LYS A 104 11.29 9.39 1.23
C LYS A 104 10.69 8.07 0.75
N LEU A 105 9.37 7.99 0.83
CA LEU A 105 8.64 6.77 0.46
C LEU A 105 9.01 6.25 -0.93
N ASP A 106 9.20 7.15 -1.89
CA ASP A 106 9.55 6.74 -3.25
C ASP A 106 10.87 5.99 -3.34
N HIS A 107 11.72 6.13 -2.33
CA HIS A 107 13.05 5.53 -2.33
C HIS A 107 13.15 4.30 -1.42
N TRP A 108 12.04 3.84 -0.86
CA TRP A 108 12.07 2.70 0.07
C TRP A 108 12.45 1.39 -0.61
N SER A 109 12.20 1.26 -1.91
CA SER A 109 12.46 0.02 -2.64
C SER A 109 13.87 0.02 -3.24
N ARG A 110 14.87 0.26 -2.39
CA ARG A 110 16.27 0.32 -2.81
C ARG A 110 17.08 -0.76 -2.11
N ASP A 111 17.92 -1.42 -2.88
CA ASP A 111 18.75 -2.50 -2.35
C ASP A 111 19.74 -2.01 -1.31
N ASP A 112 20.28 -0.80 -1.47
CA ASP A 112 21.22 -0.26 -0.49
C ASP A 112 20.57 -0.04 0.88
N LEU A 113 19.31 0.34 0.90
CA LEU A 113 18.58 0.50 2.17
C LEU A 113 18.34 -0.86 2.82
N TYR A 114 17.99 -1.86 2.04
CA TYR A 114 17.78 -3.20 2.57
C TYR A 114 19.09 -3.78 3.11
N GLU A 115 20.19 -3.56 2.40
CA GLU A 115 21.50 -3.99 2.86
C GLU A 115 21.89 -3.32 4.17
N GLN A 116 21.58 -2.02 4.28
CA GLN A 116 21.87 -1.29 5.52
C GLN A 116 21.03 -1.85 6.68
N TYR A 117 19.77 -2.17 6.41
CA TYR A 117 18.93 -2.80 7.42
C TYR A 117 19.53 -4.13 7.90
N LEU A 118 20.00 -4.95 6.97
CA LEU A 118 20.61 -6.22 7.34
C LEU A 118 21.86 -6.03 8.19
N LYS A 119 22.70 -5.07 7.83
CA LYS A 119 23.90 -4.76 8.59
C LYS A 119 23.57 -4.29 10.00
N ASP A 120 22.62 -3.39 10.10
CA ASP A 120 22.22 -2.85 11.40
C ASP A 120 21.60 -3.92 12.28
N THR A 121 20.80 -4.80 11.68
CA THR A 121 20.18 -5.89 12.41
C THR A 121 21.22 -6.87 12.94
N LEU A 122 22.22 -7.20 12.10
CA LEU A 122 23.28 -8.11 12.53
C LEU A 122 24.15 -7.51 13.63
N LYS A 123 24.30 -6.17 13.63
CA LYS A 123 25.05 -5.52 14.67
C LYS A 123 24.33 -5.55 16.01
N THR A 124 22.99 -5.46 15.98
CA THR A 124 22.22 -5.36 17.21
C THR A 124 21.85 -6.72 17.80
N GLU A 125 21.88 -7.76 17.00
CA GLU A 125 21.58 -9.08 17.50
C GLU A 125 22.85 -9.79 17.91
N PRO A 126 22.88 -10.36 19.14
CA PRO A 126 24.09 -11.08 19.55
C PRO A 126 24.36 -12.26 18.63
N VAL A 127 25.59 -12.38 18.24
CA VAL A 127 26.02 -13.55 17.48
C VAL A 127 26.33 -14.62 18.48
N GLU A 128 25.60 -15.72 18.39
CA GLU A 128 25.87 -16.79 19.32
C GLU A 128 27.07 -17.52 18.89
N ALA A 129 27.96 -17.58 19.70
CA ALA A 129 29.17 -18.30 19.41
C ALA A 129 28.96 -19.81 19.56
#